data_775fbceb3095e8738c55e689d57a5936
#
_entry.id   775fbceb3095e8738c55e689d57a5936
#
_cell.length_a   1.000
_cell.length_b   1.000
_cell.length_c   1.000
_cell.angle_alpha   90.00
_cell.angle_beta   90.00
_cell.angle_gamma   90.00
#
_symmetry.space_group_name_H-M   'P 1'
#
loop_
_entity.id
_entity.type
_entity.pdbx_description
1 polymer ?
#
loop_
_entity_poly.entity_id
_entity_poly.type
_entity_poly.pdbx_seq_one_letter_code
_entity_poly.pdbx_strand_id
1 'polypeptide(L)'
;MSKKITSDPEGISYILKGFKNSMPADQYLREVNKNAEEAIQRVQKNVPFYKGNIIIRRDEEYYQKNKVSKMCIIDNGDGMDYDFLDTYLLKLGASLRNNKHKNWGAGFKITALPFNDYGIIICSWTKKSNQGYGTWVYFNPTTSCYEQKVINGGTMFKISPESKPKEILDHGTKITFLGNNKSHNTMEINPLLLKGGLFKGGRTGKANWIPAYLNTKKYKMEPNILTKCFDEDGTMSNTRNIKGHYENLKLNCIDSGLLNYQKQQ
;
A
#
# COMPACT_ATOMS: atom_id res chain seq x y z
N MET A 1 12.83 -39.43 10.03
CA MET A 1 12.75 -38.19 9.20
C MET A 1 11.72 -37.26 9.80
N SER A 2 12.11 -36.04 10.18
CA SER A 2 11.18 -35.03 10.67
C SER A 2 10.33 -34.49 9.50
N LYS A 3 8.99 -34.50 9.64
CA LYS A 3 8.11 -33.85 8.67
C LYS A 3 8.07 -32.35 8.96
N LYS A 4 8.25 -31.51 7.93
CA LYS A 4 8.09 -30.05 8.05
C LYS A 4 6.60 -29.71 8.03
N ILE A 5 6.21 -28.68 8.79
CA ILE A 5 4.88 -28.09 8.67
C ILE A 5 4.82 -27.37 7.33
N THR A 6 3.88 -27.78 6.48
CA THR A 6 3.60 -27.13 5.20
C THR A 6 2.16 -26.60 5.25
N SER A 7 1.91 -25.45 4.62
CA SER A 7 0.57 -24.91 4.42
C SER A 7 0.21 -24.99 2.94
N ASP A 8 -0.98 -25.48 2.66
CA ASP A 8 -1.59 -25.43 1.33
C ASP A 8 -2.21 -24.04 1.07
N PRO A 9 -2.63 -23.74 -0.16
CA PRO A 9 -3.24 -22.46 -0.51
C PRO A 9 -4.52 -22.13 0.27
N GLU A 10 -5.35 -23.12 0.58
CA GLU A 10 -6.59 -22.97 1.35
C GLU A 10 -6.27 -22.61 2.81
N GLY A 11 -5.35 -23.34 3.44
CA GLY A 11 -4.86 -23.06 4.79
C GLY A 11 -4.25 -21.66 4.92
N ILE A 12 -3.46 -21.23 3.91
CA ILE A 12 -2.93 -19.87 3.86
C ILE A 12 -4.07 -18.84 3.79
N SER A 13 -5.06 -19.06 2.93
CA SER A 13 -6.19 -18.14 2.74
C SER A 13 -7.06 -18.07 3.98
N TYR A 14 -7.26 -19.19 4.69
CA TYR A 14 -7.96 -19.24 5.98
C TYR A 14 -7.23 -18.41 7.05
N ILE A 15 -5.91 -18.55 7.15
CA ILE A 15 -5.08 -17.76 8.08
C ILE A 15 -5.17 -16.27 7.75
N LEU A 16 -5.05 -15.89 6.46
CA LEU A 16 -5.18 -14.51 6.02
C LEU A 16 -6.53 -13.91 6.40
N LYS A 17 -7.63 -14.64 6.21
CA LYS A 17 -8.96 -14.19 6.64
C LYS A 17 -9.10 -14.07 8.15
N GLY A 18 -8.46 -14.95 8.92
CA GLY A 18 -8.42 -14.86 10.39
C GLY A 18 -7.84 -13.52 10.88
N PHE A 19 -6.86 -12.98 10.19
CA PHE A 19 -6.30 -11.67 10.53
C PHE A 19 -7.28 -10.51 10.35
N LYS A 20 -8.31 -10.62 9.50
CA LYS A 20 -9.35 -9.59 9.33
C LYS A 20 -10.02 -9.19 10.65
N ASN A 21 -10.20 -10.14 11.56
CA ASN A 21 -10.86 -9.91 12.84
C ASN A 21 -9.94 -9.32 13.91
N SER A 22 -8.62 -9.45 13.74
CA SER A 22 -7.62 -9.05 14.73
C SER A 22 -6.85 -7.79 14.37
N MET A 23 -7.01 -7.26 13.12
CA MET A 23 -6.27 -6.11 12.65
C MET A 23 -7.19 -4.94 12.26
N PRO A 24 -6.74 -3.68 12.47
CA PRO A 24 -7.43 -2.52 11.94
C PRO A 24 -7.51 -2.57 10.40
N ALA A 25 -8.68 -2.25 9.85
CA ALA A 25 -8.95 -2.32 8.41
C ALA A 25 -7.98 -1.52 7.52
N ASP A 26 -7.41 -0.46 8.04
CA ASP A 26 -6.52 0.44 7.29
C ASP A 26 -5.02 0.22 7.58
N GLN A 27 -4.66 -0.86 8.27
CA GLN A 27 -3.25 -1.17 8.58
C GLN A 27 -2.40 -1.38 7.32
N TYR A 28 -3.01 -1.81 6.22
CA TYR A 28 -2.33 -1.95 4.94
C TYR A 28 -1.73 -0.63 4.42
N LEU A 29 -2.32 0.52 4.76
CA LEU A 29 -1.77 1.83 4.37
C LEU A 29 -0.34 2.04 4.87
N ARG A 30 -0.07 1.64 6.12
CA ARG A 30 1.27 1.69 6.69
C ARG A 30 2.23 0.77 5.95
N GLU A 31 1.83 -0.46 5.68
CA GLU A 31 2.69 -1.46 5.04
C GLU A 31 2.97 -1.09 3.58
N VAL A 32 1.95 -0.63 2.83
CA VAL A 32 2.13 -0.19 1.44
C VAL A 32 3.00 1.06 1.38
N ASN A 33 2.77 2.05 2.25
CA ASN A 33 3.61 3.25 2.31
C ASN A 33 5.07 2.89 2.62
N LYS A 34 5.32 1.98 3.56
CA LYS A 34 6.65 1.49 3.88
C LYS A 34 7.31 0.79 2.68
N ASN A 35 6.57 -0.07 1.98
CA ASN A 35 7.09 -0.76 0.80
C ASN A 35 7.45 0.24 -0.31
N ALA A 36 6.62 1.26 -0.52
CA ALA A 36 6.87 2.35 -1.46
C ALA A 36 8.15 3.13 -1.09
N GLU A 37 8.32 3.51 0.19
CA GLU A 37 9.56 4.16 0.65
C GLU A 37 10.80 3.31 0.41
N GLU A 38 10.71 2.03 0.71
CA GLU A 38 11.82 1.10 0.49
C GLU A 38 12.17 0.94 -0.99
N ALA A 39 11.16 0.94 -1.88
CA ALA A 39 11.36 0.95 -3.32
C ALA A 39 12.07 2.24 -3.78
N ILE A 40 11.64 3.39 -3.27
CA ILE A 40 12.27 4.68 -3.55
C ILE A 40 13.70 4.74 -3.01
N GLN A 41 13.94 4.26 -1.79
CA GLN A 41 15.29 4.21 -1.20
C GLN A 41 16.26 3.35 -2.02
N ARG A 42 15.78 2.26 -2.67
CA ARG A 42 16.62 1.49 -3.59
C ARG A 42 17.06 2.30 -4.81
N VAL A 43 16.19 3.17 -5.33
CA VAL A 43 16.56 4.12 -6.39
C VAL A 43 17.56 5.15 -5.88
N GLN A 44 17.28 5.74 -4.71
CA GLN A 44 18.14 6.77 -4.09
C GLN A 44 19.57 6.31 -3.82
N LYS A 45 19.78 5.01 -3.54
CA LYS A 45 21.12 4.43 -3.39
C LYS A 45 21.97 4.55 -4.66
N ASN A 46 21.33 4.53 -5.83
CA ASN A 46 22.01 4.53 -7.12
C ASN A 46 21.91 5.88 -7.84
N VAL A 47 20.99 6.75 -7.43
CA VAL A 47 20.74 8.06 -8.05
C VAL A 47 20.75 9.12 -6.94
N PRO A 48 21.87 9.82 -6.75
CA PRO A 48 21.96 10.91 -5.78
C PRO A 48 20.88 11.96 -6.00
N PHE A 49 20.32 12.49 -4.93
CA PHE A 49 19.27 13.53 -4.92
C PHE A 49 17.94 13.12 -5.58
N TYR A 50 17.71 11.83 -5.82
CA TYR A 50 16.43 11.36 -6.34
C TYR A 50 15.28 11.75 -5.41
N LYS A 51 14.29 12.48 -5.95
CA LYS A 51 13.10 12.92 -5.20
C LYS A 51 12.04 11.82 -5.23
N GLY A 52 11.83 11.20 -4.07
CA GLY A 52 10.80 10.20 -3.87
C GLY A 52 9.42 10.83 -3.75
N ASN A 53 8.43 10.24 -4.44
CA ASN A 53 7.04 10.64 -4.32
C ASN A 53 6.14 9.43 -4.09
N ILE A 54 5.23 9.56 -3.13
CA ILE A 54 4.14 8.62 -2.88
C ILE A 54 2.85 9.42 -2.99
N ILE A 55 1.96 9.00 -3.88
CA ILE A 55 0.69 9.67 -4.14
C ILE A 55 -0.44 8.75 -3.76
N ILE A 56 -1.35 9.20 -2.90
CA ILE A 56 -2.54 8.48 -2.49
C ILE A 56 -3.74 9.26 -2.99
N ARG A 57 -4.53 8.65 -3.87
CA ARG A 57 -5.65 9.31 -4.53
C ARG A 57 -6.68 8.32 -5.06
N ARG A 58 -7.77 8.82 -5.62
CA ARG A 58 -8.70 8.03 -6.42
C ARG A 58 -7.99 7.50 -7.68
N ASP A 59 -8.27 6.27 -8.06
CA ASP A 59 -7.87 5.72 -9.36
C ASP A 59 -8.82 6.26 -10.43
N GLU A 60 -8.37 7.28 -11.17
CA GLU A 60 -9.19 7.94 -12.17
C GLU A 60 -9.54 7.02 -13.34
N GLU A 61 -8.63 6.17 -13.78
CA GLU A 61 -8.89 5.22 -14.87
C GLU A 61 -9.99 4.23 -14.47
N TYR A 62 -9.93 3.69 -13.25
CA TYR A 62 -10.96 2.80 -12.74
C TYR A 62 -12.31 3.53 -12.58
N TYR A 63 -12.29 4.76 -12.06
CA TYR A 63 -13.48 5.58 -11.87
C TYR A 63 -14.18 5.92 -13.20
N GLN A 64 -13.42 6.29 -14.22
CA GLN A 64 -13.99 6.59 -15.54
C GLN A 64 -14.72 5.37 -16.14
N LYS A 65 -14.17 4.17 -15.95
CA LYS A 65 -14.75 2.93 -16.47
C LYS A 65 -15.93 2.39 -15.63
N ASN A 66 -15.87 2.52 -14.31
CA ASN A 66 -16.77 1.82 -13.40
C ASN A 66 -17.68 2.74 -12.57
N LYS A 67 -17.42 4.05 -12.53
CA LYS A 67 -18.13 5.06 -11.75
C LYS A 67 -18.16 4.77 -10.24
N VAL A 68 -17.17 4.04 -9.75
CA VAL A 68 -16.98 3.72 -8.33
C VAL A 68 -15.58 4.17 -7.93
N SER A 69 -15.48 4.93 -6.86
CA SER A 69 -14.21 5.44 -6.38
C SER A 69 -13.39 4.35 -5.70
N LYS A 70 -12.22 4.09 -6.26
CA LYS A 70 -11.24 3.17 -5.70
C LYS A 70 -9.97 3.95 -5.36
N MET A 71 -9.45 3.72 -4.16
CA MET A 71 -8.18 4.31 -3.73
C MET A 71 -7.03 3.63 -4.45
N CYS A 72 -6.08 4.42 -4.93
CA CYS A 72 -4.79 3.90 -5.37
C CYS A 72 -3.64 4.60 -4.64
N ILE A 73 -2.54 3.87 -4.53
CA ILE A 73 -1.25 4.37 -4.06
C ILE A 73 -0.26 4.21 -5.20
N ILE A 74 0.43 5.31 -5.51
CA ILE A 74 1.40 5.40 -6.61
C ILE A 74 2.73 5.81 -6.01
N ASP A 75 3.80 5.10 -6.33
CA ASP A 75 5.16 5.46 -5.97
C ASP A 75 6.06 5.54 -7.23
N ASN A 76 7.12 6.31 -7.14
CA ASN A 76 8.17 6.37 -8.15
C ASN A 76 9.42 5.57 -7.72
N GLY A 77 9.24 4.47 -7.01
CA GLY A 77 10.30 3.52 -6.67
C GLY A 77 10.81 2.73 -7.86
N ASP A 78 11.64 1.72 -7.63
CA ASP A 78 12.29 0.93 -8.69
C ASP A 78 11.33 0.00 -9.47
N GLY A 79 10.08 -0.12 -9.00
CA GLY A 79 9.08 -1.00 -9.59
C GLY A 79 9.36 -2.49 -9.33
N MET A 80 8.49 -3.32 -9.91
CA MET A 80 8.57 -4.79 -9.87
C MET A 80 8.56 -5.30 -11.31
N ASP A 81 9.46 -6.22 -11.64
CA ASP A 81 9.48 -6.85 -12.94
C ASP A 81 8.39 -7.93 -13.09
N TYR A 82 8.25 -8.43 -14.32
CA TYR A 82 7.26 -9.45 -14.65
C TYR A 82 7.38 -10.70 -13.77
N ASP A 83 8.60 -11.23 -13.64
CA ASP A 83 8.86 -12.48 -12.91
C ASP A 83 8.51 -12.33 -11.43
N PHE A 84 8.78 -11.17 -10.84
CA PHE A 84 8.41 -10.90 -9.47
C PHE A 84 6.89 -10.84 -9.26
N LEU A 85 6.19 -10.14 -10.15
CA LEU A 85 4.72 -10.03 -10.08
C LEU A 85 4.06 -11.39 -10.30
N ASP A 86 4.55 -12.18 -11.26
CA ASP A 86 3.96 -13.46 -11.60
C ASP A 86 4.26 -14.55 -10.56
N THR A 87 5.50 -14.63 -10.11
CA THR A 87 5.98 -15.77 -9.32
C THR A 87 5.97 -15.52 -7.82
N TYR A 88 6.33 -14.31 -7.37
CA TYR A 88 6.62 -14.05 -5.96
C TYR A 88 5.52 -13.29 -5.22
N LEU A 89 4.64 -12.59 -5.95
CA LEU A 89 3.64 -11.74 -5.32
C LEU A 89 2.73 -12.52 -4.35
N LEU A 90 2.30 -13.72 -4.70
CA LEU A 90 1.42 -14.54 -3.86
C LEU A 90 2.16 -15.45 -2.86
N LYS A 91 3.47 -15.60 -2.96
CA LYS A 91 4.24 -16.42 -2.01
C LYS A 91 4.39 -15.69 -0.67
N LEU A 92 3.84 -16.24 0.40
CA LEU A 92 4.12 -15.75 1.76
C LEU A 92 5.62 -15.92 2.06
N GLY A 93 6.22 -14.88 2.64
CA GLY A 93 7.66 -14.90 2.93
C GLY A 93 8.56 -14.51 1.76
N ALA A 94 8.03 -14.39 0.53
CA ALA A 94 8.81 -13.88 -0.58
C ALA A 94 9.05 -12.36 -0.43
N SER A 95 10.30 -11.95 -0.48
CA SER A 95 10.73 -10.56 -0.41
C SER A 95 11.84 -10.33 -1.43
N LEU A 96 11.90 -9.16 -2.04
CA LEU A 96 13.03 -8.70 -2.86
C LEU A 96 14.34 -8.57 -2.05
N ARG A 97 14.29 -8.87 -0.77
CA ARG A 97 15.42 -8.69 0.15
C ARG A 97 16.07 -10.02 0.48
N ASN A 98 17.32 -10.14 0.13
CA ASN A 98 18.21 -11.20 0.60
C ASN A 98 18.61 -11.08 2.08
N ASN A 99 18.10 -10.12 2.83
CA ASN A 99 18.42 -9.94 4.24
C ASN A 99 17.49 -10.76 5.12
N LYS A 100 18.01 -11.83 5.69
CA LYS A 100 17.36 -12.81 6.57
C LYS A 100 16.63 -12.25 7.80
N HIS A 101 16.72 -10.94 8.09
CA HIS A 101 16.25 -10.34 9.34
C HIS A 101 15.21 -9.22 9.22
N LYS A 102 14.79 -8.82 8.00
CA LYS A 102 13.83 -7.71 7.85
C LYS A 102 12.74 -8.04 6.84
N ASN A 103 11.51 -8.18 7.34
CA ASN A 103 10.25 -8.35 6.63
C ASN A 103 10.11 -9.65 5.83
N TRP A 104 9.31 -10.53 6.36
CA TRP A 104 8.96 -11.84 5.80
C TRP A 104 8.16 -11.78 4.48
N GLY A 105 8.07 -10.60 3.83
CA GLY A 105 7.28 -10.41 2.61
C GLY A 105 5.78 -10.66 2.80
N ALA A 106 5.35 -10.71 4.05
CA ALA A 106 3.98 -11.05 4.41
C ALA A 106 3.13 -9.83 4.77
N GLY A 107 3.75 -8.72 5.20
CA GLY A 107 3.04 -7.56 5.75
C GLY A 107 1.93 -7.04 4.85
N PHE A 108 2.24 -6.75 3.59
CA PHE A 108 1.25 -6.32 2.62
C PHE A 108 0.11 -7.34 2.44
N LYS A 109 0.44 -8.62 2.28
CA LYS A 109 -0.54 -9.69 2.00
C LYS A 109 -1.48 -9.89 3.19
N ILE A 110 -0.92 -9.95 4.40
CA ILE A 110 -1.67 -10.13 5.65
C ILE A 110 -2.59 -8.94 5.92
N THR A 111 -2.14 -7.72 5.63
CA THR A 111 -2.89 -6.52 5.98
C THR A 111 -3.83 -6.04 4.88
N ALA A 112 -3.52 -6.29 3.60
CA ALA A 112 -4.29 -5.75 2.48
C ALA A 112 -5.32 -6.74 1.91
N LEU A 113 -4.95 -8.00 1.71
CA LEU A 113 -5.83 -8.98 1.05
C LEU A 113 -7.13 -9.22 1.82
N PRO A 114 -7.14 -9.41 3.16
CA PRO A 114 -8.38 -9.70 3.89
C PRO A 114 -9.43 -8.58 3.84
N PHE A 115 -9.04 -7.36 3.54
CA PHE A 115 -9.93 -6.20 3.42
C PHE A 115 -10.27 -5.84 1.97
N ASN A 116 -9.80 -6.64 1.02
CA ASN A 116 -9.99 -6.42 -0.41
C ASN A 116 -10.34 -7.75 -1.11
N ASP A 117 -11.41 -8.41 -0.68
CA ASP A 117 -11.84 -9.68 -1.26
C ASP A 117 -12.16 -9.57 -2.76
N TYR A 118 -12.70 -8.42 -3.22
CA TYR A 118 -12.91 -8.16 -4.65
C TYR A 118 -11.59 -7.98 -5.40
N GLY A 119 -10.55 -7.58 -4.72
CA GLY A 119 -9.17 -7.67 -5.17
C GLY A 119 -8.34 -6.41 -5.01
N ILE A 120 -7.10 -6.57 -5.44
CA ILE A 120 -6.09 -5.52 -5.52
C ILE A 120 -5.46 -5.62 -6.92
N ILE A 121 -5.45 -4.50 -7.65
CA ILE A 121 -4.76 -4.41 -8.94
C ILE A 121 -3.38 -3.79 -8.67
N ILE A 122 -2.34 -4.46 -9.11
CA ILE A 122 -0.96 -4.01 -9.00
C ILE A 122 -0.42 -3.81 -10.41
N CYS A 123 -0.01 -2.59 -10.72
CA CYS A 123 0.60 -2.19 -11.98
C CYS A 123 2.00 -1.69 -11.72
N SER A 124 2.99 -2.14 -12.47
CA SER A 124 4.37 -1.78 -12.22
C SER A 124 5.18 -1.56 -13.49
N TRP A 125 6.12 -0.64 -13.42
CA TRP A 125 7.05 -0.26 -14.48
C TRP A 125 8.46 -0.26 -13.92
N THR A 126 9.40 -0.84 -14.66
CA THR A 126 10.81 -0.87 -14.29
C THR A 126 11.64 -0.08 -15.30
N LYS A 127 12.80 0.42 -14.89
CA LYS A 127 13.74 1.12 -15.77
C LYS A 127 14.25 0.25 -16.92
N LYS A 128 14.18 -1.08 -16.77
CA LYS A 128 14.65 -2.04 -17.78
C LYS A 128 13.70 -2.17 -18.97
N SER A 129 12.44 -1.78 -18.81
CA SER A 129 11.41 -1.92 -19.84
C SER A 129 10.42 -0.79 -19.76
N ASN A 130 10.14 -0.14 -20.90
CA ASN A 130 9.07 0.84 -21.02
C ASN A 130 7.68 0.17 -20.93
N GLN A 131 7.60 -1.14 -21.07
CA GLN A 131 6.38 -1.91 -20.95
C GLN A 131 6.03 -2.12 -19.47
N GLY A 132 4.89 -1.60 -19.04
CA GLY A 132 4.31 -1.90 -17.73
C GLY A 132 3.56 -3.23 -17.75
N TYR A 133 3.57 -3.90 -16.60
CA TYR A 133 2.81 -5.12 -16.36
C TYR A 133 1.92 -4.97 -15.15
N GLY A 134 0.78 -5.64 -15.19
CA GLY A 134 -0.16 -5.65 -14.08
C GLY A 134 -0.69 -7.04 -13.78
N THR A 135 -1.19 -7.19 -12.57
CA THR A 135 -1.91 -8.38 -12.11
C THR A 135 -3.06 -7.97 -11.20
N TRP A 136 -4.07 -8.80 -11.11
CA TRP A 136 -5.21 -8.61 -10.23
C TRP A 136 -5.32 -9.79 -9.28
N VAL A 137 -5.02 -9.55 -8.00
CA VAL A 137 -5.17 -10.55 -6.93
C VAL A 137 -6.53 -10.38 -6.29
N TYR A 138 -7.29 -11.46 -6.13
CA TYR A 138 -8.64 -11.44 -5.54
C TYR A 138 -8.88 -12.72 -4.71
N PHE A 139 -9.92 -12.70 -3.89
CA PHE A 139 -10.41 -13.91 -3.23
C PHE A 139 -11.39 -14.63 -4.16
N ASN A 140 -11.08 -15.87 -4.51
CA ASN A 140 -11.99 -16.73 -5.29
C ASN A 140 -12.88 -17.53 -4.32
N PRO A 141 -14.20 -17.25 -4.25
CA PRO A 141 -15.08 -17.95 -3.33
C PRO A 141 -15.26 -19.44 -3.68
N THR A 142 -15.05 -19.84 -4.95
CA THR A 142 -15.18 -21.22 -5.39
C THR A 142 -14.05 -22.10 -4.88
N THR A 143 -12.82 -21.59 -4.92
CA THR A 143 -11.63 -22.31 -4.43
C THR A 143 -11.28 -21.94 -3.00
N SER A 144 -11.97 -20.97 -2.41
CA SER A 144 -11.66 -20.39 -1.10
C SER A 144 -10.22 -19.85 -0.95
N CYS A 145 -9.59 -19.46 -2.06
CA CYS A 145 -8.20 -19.02 -2.12
C CYS A 145 -8.05 -17.58 -2.62
N TYR A 146 -6.95 -16.93 -2.21
CA TYR A 146 -6.47 -15.72 -2.88
C TYR A 146 -5.66 -16.14 -4.11
N GLU A 147 -6.09 -15.65 -5.28
CA GLU A 147 -5.56 -16.04 -6.58
C GLU A 147 -5.29 -14.82 -7.46
N GLN A 148 -4.41 -14.98 -8.43
CA GLN A 148 -4.29 -14.04 -9.54
C GLN A 148 -5.41 -14.31 -10.55
N LYS A 149 -6.17 -13.27 -10.88
CA LYS A 149 -7.28 -13.36 -11.83
C LYS A 149 -6.78 -13.58 -13.24
N VAL A 150 -7.34 -14.56 -13.93
CA VAL A 150 -7.06 -14.77 -15.35
C VAL A 150 -7.77 -13.69 -16.18
N ILE A 151 -7.01 -12.94 -16.97
CA ILE A 151 -7.47 -11.87 -17.86
C ILE A 151 -6.87 -12.15 -19.25
N ASN A 152 -7.72 -12.32 -20.26
CA ASN A 152 -7.29 -12.63 -21.64
C ASN A 152 -6.33 -13.83 -21.72
N GLY A 153 -6.59 -14.89 -20.94
CA GLY A 153 -5.80 -16.13 -20.95
C GLY A 153 -4.53 -16.13 -20.11
N GLY A 154 -4.23 -15.06 -19.37
CA GLY A 154 -3.06 -14.97 -18.49
C GLY A 154 -3.37 -14.34 -17.14
N THR A 155 -2.52 -14.58 -16.15
CA THR A 155 -2.57 -13.96 -14.81
C THR A 155 -1.92 -12.58 -14.79
N MET A 156 -1.15 -12.29 -15.83
CA MET A 156 -0.47 -11.02 -16.04
C MET A 156 -1.02 -10.34 -17.30
N PHE A 157 -1.15 -9.02 -17.26
CA PHE A 157 -1.55 -8.23 -18.41
C PHE A 157 -0.53 -7.10 -18.69
N LYS A 158 -0.36 -6.78 -19.97
CA LYS A 158 0.39 -5.61 -20.41
C LYS A 158 -0.44 -4.36 -20.16
N ILE A 159 0.21 -3.30 -19.69
CA ILE A 159 -0.43 -2.02 -19.45
C ILE A 159 -0.22 -1.15 -20.67
N SER A 160 -1.33 -0.57 -21.19
CA SER A 160 -1.21 0.36 -22.30
C SER A 160 -0.45 1.61 -21.86
N PRO A 161 0.35 2.26 -22.75
CA PRO A 161 1.11 3.45 -22.40
C PRO A 161 0.25 4.58 -21.81
N GLU A 162 -0.99 4.72 -22.27
CA GLU A 162 -1.94 5.74 -21.85
C GLU A 162 -2.41 5.52 -20.39
N SER A 163 -2.36 4.28 -19.90
CA SER A 163 -2.72 3.91 -18.53
C SER A 163 -1.58 4.11 -17.53
N LYS A 164 -0.40 4.52 -17.99
CA LYS A 164 0.72 4.86 -17.09
C LYS A 164 0.42 6.17 -16.36
N PRO A 165 0.40 6.15 -15.01
CA PRO A 165 0.20 7.40 -14.26
C PRO A 165 1.28 8.44 -14.59
N LYS A 166 0.88 9.69 -14.73
CA LYS A 166 1.80 10.82 -14.97
C LYS A 166 2.85 11.00 -13.88
N GLU A 167 2.56 10.50 -12.68
CA GLU A 167 3.44 10.51 -11.52
C GLU A 167 4.61 9.52 -11.65
N ILE A 168 4.50 8.54 -12.54
CA ILE A 168 5.53 7.55 -12.86
C ILE A 168 6.20 7.96 -14.17
N LEU A 169 7.36 8.60 -14.09
CA LEU A 169 8.11 9.00 -15.27
C LEU A 169 8.77 7.78 -15.94
N ASP A 170 9.71 7.14 -15.25
CA ASP A 170 10.46 6.00 -15.78
C ASP A 170 10.00 4.67 -15.17
N HIS A 171 10.01 4.58 -13.85
CA HIS A 171 9.71 3.39 -13.07
C HIS A 171 8.86 3.73 -11.85
N GLY A 172 8.16 2.73 -11.31
CA GLY A 172 7.30 2.90 -10.15
C GLY A 172 6.21 1.84 -10.08
N THR A 173 5.33 1.97 -9.09
CA THR A 173 4.22 1.06 -8.88
C THR A 173 2.92 1.82 -8.60
N LYS A 174 1.82 1.35 -9.18
CA LYS A 174 0.45 1.74 -8.82
C LYS A 174 -0.28 0.54 -8.22
N ILE A 175 -0.80 0.69 -7.02
CA ILE A 175 -1.62 -0.33 -6.35
C ILE A 175 -3.01 0.24 -6.14
N THR A 176 -4.04 -0.40 -6.72
CA THR A 176 -5.44 -0.01 -6.60
C THR A 176 -6.19 -1.00 -5.73
N PHE A 177 -6.84 -0.50 -4.67
CA PHE A 177 -7.61 -1.30 -3.71
C PHE A 177 -9.07 -1.32 -4.12
N LEU A 178 -9.59 -2.51 -4.46
CA LEU A 178 -10.96 -2.66 -4.95
C LEU A 178 -11.99 -2.88 -3.84
N GLY A 179 -11.52 -3.18 -2.61
CA GLY A 179 -12.38 -3.44 -1.47
C GLY A 179 -13.04 -4.82 -1.52
N ASN A 180 -14.15 -4.98 -0.79
CA ASN A 180 -14.78 -6.28 -0.61
C ASN A 180 -15.75 -6.66 -1.73
N ASN A 181 -16.20 -5.71 -2.54
CA ASN A 181 -17.08 -5.94 -3.69
C ASN A 181 -16.91 -4.83 -4.75
N LYS A 182 -17.58 -5.01 -5.89
CA LYS A 182 -17.49 -4.07 -7.02
C LYS A 182 -17.92 -2.65 -6.65
N SER A 183 -18.98 -2.50 -5.86
CA SER A 183 -19.54 -1.18 -5.48
C SER A 183 -18.88 -0.55 -4.26
N HIS A 184 -17.97 -1.24 -3.56
CA HIS A 184 -17.31 -0.70 -2.38
C HIS A 184 -16.46 0.54 -2.74
N ASN A 185 -16.83 1.69 -2.24
CA ASN A 185 -16.03 2.91 -2.35
C ASN A 185 -14.87 2.86 -1.35
N THR A 186 -13.66 2.57 -1.83
CA THR A 186 -12.49 2.48 -0.94
C THR A 186 -11.86 3.84 -0.60
N MET A 187 -12.39 4.93 -1.15
CA MET A 187 -12.05 6.31 -0.74
C MET A 187 -12.83 6.76 0.51
N GLU A 188 -13.90 6.08 0.88
CA GLU A 188 -14.64 6.36 2.11
C GLU A 188 -13.85 5.94 3.36
N ILE A 189 -13.98 6.75 4.42
CA ILE A 189 -13.46 6.39 5.74
C ILE A 189 -14.41 5.36 6.35
N ASN A 190 -13.83 4.33 6.97
CA ASN A 190 -14.62 3.41 7.78
C ASN A 190 -15.34 4.18 8.92
N PRO A 191 -16.69 4.18 8.99
CA PRO A 191 -17.44 4.92 10.01
C PRO A 191 -17.07 4.56 11.45
N LEU A 192 -16.56 3.34 11.70
CA LEU A 192 -16.11 2.90 13.02
C LEU A 192 -14.88 3.68 13.50
N LEU A 193 -14.03 4.15 12.58
CA LEU A 193 -12.86 4.97 12.91
C LEU A 193 -13.24 6.40 13.31
N LEU A 194 -14.37 6.90 12.80
CA LEU A 194 -14.92 8.23 13.16
C LEU A 194 -15.47 8.27 14.59
N LYS A 195 -15.96 7.13 15.12
CA LYS A 195 -16.51 7.04 16.49
C LYS A 195 -15.43 7.14 17.58
N GLY A 196 -14.16 6.89 17.26
CA GLY A 196 -13.05 6.92 18.22
C GLY A 196 -12.59 8.30 18.69
N GLY A 197 -13.27 9.39 18.32
CA GLY A 197 -13.01 10.73 18.86
C GLY A 197 -11.73 11.43 18.39
N LEU A 198 -10.89 10.80 17.58
CA LEU A 198 -9.64 11.37 17.05
C LEU A 198 -9.86 12.53 16.05
N PHE A 199 -11.09 12.71 15.55
CA PHE A 199 -11.43 13.69 14.52
C PHE A 199 -12.67 14.52 14.86
N LYS A 200 -12.73 15.07 16.07
CA LYS A 200 -13.67 16.16 16.42
C LYS A 200 -13.21 17.44 15.73
N GLY A 201 -13.61 17.65 14.49
CA GLY A 201 -13.24 18.89 13.80
C GLY A 201 -13.46 18.91 12.29
N GLY A 202 -14.56 18.36 11.80
CA GLY A 202 -15.21 18.89 10.61
C GLY A 202 -14.57 18.68 9.23
N ARG A 203 -13.48 17.90 9.08
CA ARG A 203 -12.94 17.53 7.76
C ARG A 203 -12.94 16.02 7.61
N THR A 204 -13.93 15.53 6.89
CA THR A 204 -14.32 14.10 6.86
C THR A 204 -13.74 13.28 5.71
N GLY A 205 -12.80 13.79 4.95
CA GLY A 205 -12.22 13.07 3.82
C GLY A 205 -11.09 12.09 4.20
N LYS A 206 -10.99 10.99 3.48
CA LYS A 206 -9.93 9.98 3.68
C LYS A 206 -8.53 10.57 3.47
N ALA A 207 -8.39 11.56 2.60
CA ALA A 207 -7.14 12.27 2.38
C ALA A 207 -6.62 12.99 3.63
N ASN A 208 -7.51 13.48 4.49
CA ASN A 208 -7.12 14.09 5.76
C ASN A 208 -6.82 13.05 6.84
N TRP A 209 -7.53 11.92 6.82
CA TRP A 209 -7.34 10.85 7.77
C TRP A 209 -6.03 10.08 7.55
N ILE A 210 -5.67 9.78 6.29
CA ILE A 210 -4.47 9.02 5.97
C ILE A 210 -3.19 9.66 6.51
N PRO A 211 -2.91 10.96 6.32
CA PRO A 211 -1.75 11.60 6.91
C PRO A 211 -1.74 11.55 8.44
N ALA A 212 -2.90 11.76 9.07
CA ALA A 212 -3.00 11.65 10.52
C ALA A 212 -2.69 10.21 11.00
N TYR A 213 -3.25 9.20 10.32
CA TYR A 213 -2.98 7.80 10.61
C TYR A 213 -1.48 7.47 10.44
N LEU A 214 -0.87 7.84 9.33
CA LEU A 214 0.55 7.58 9.07
C LEU A 214 1.45 8.30 10.08
N ASN A 215 1.11 9.53 10.49
CA ASN A 215 1.83 10.25 11.53
C ASN A 215 1.80 9.54 12.89
N THR A 216 0.74 8.79 13.20
CA THR A 216 0.64 8.03 14.46
C THR A 216 1.27 6.64 14.37
N LYS A 217 1.36 6.05 13.18
CA LYS A 217 1.79 4.65 12.98
C LYS A 217 3.21 4.51 12.44
N LYS A 218 3.80 5.57 11.90
CA LYS A 218 5.20 5.58 11.47
C LYS A 218 6.06 6.37 12.47
N TYR A 219 7.18 5.77 12.86
CA TYR A 219 8.09 6.41 13.81
C TYR A 219 8.77 7.63 13.17
N LYS A 220 9.32 7.48 11.99
CA LYS A 220 10.02 8.54 11.26
C LYS A 220 9.74 8.41 9.76
N MET A 221 9.57 9.52 9.09
CA MET A 221 9.47 9.59 7.62
C MET A 221 10.86 9.85 7.02
N GLU A 222 11.08 9.33 5.84
CA GLU A 222 12.31 9.59 5.10
C GLU A 222 12.29 11.04 4.55
N PRO A 223 13.31 11.86 4.84
CA PRO A 223 13.28 13.31 4.58
C PRO A 223 13.17 13.67 3.09
N ASN A 224 13.64 12.78 2.21
CA ASN A 224 13.65 12.99 0.77
C ASN A 224 12.50 12.28 0.03
N ILE A 225 11.48 11.84 0.77
CA ILE A 225 10.29 11.19 0.21
C ILE A 225 9.05 11.99 0.59
N LEU A 226 8.33 12.49 -0.41
CA LEU A 226 7.13 13.28 -0.22
C LEU A 226 5.89 12.38 -0.41
N THR A 227 5.05 12.29 0.62
CA THR A 227 3.74 11.63 0.51
C THR A 227 2.64 12.69 0.38
N LYS A 228 1.85 12.60 -0.69
CA LYS A 228 0.70 13.48 -0.98
C LYS A 228 -0.58 12.66 -0.98
N CYS A 229 -1.61 13.17 -0.32
CA CYS A 229 -2.93 12.56 -0.27
C CYS A 229 -3.96 13.49 -0.92
N PHE A 230 -4.87 12.92 -1.71
CA PHE A 230 -5.93 13.63 -2.40
C PHE A 230 -7.28 13.05 -2.04
N ASP A 231 -8.27 13.90 -1.90
CA ASP A 231 -9.67 13.52 -1.72
C ASP A 231 -10.28 12.99 -3.02
N GLU A 232 -11.50 12.53 -2.94
CA GLU A 232 -12.25 11.94 -4.05
C GLU A 232 -12.48 12.91 -5.21
N ASP A 233 -12.60 14.19 -4.90
CA ASP A 233 -12.74 15.30 -5.86
C ASP A 233 -11.39 15.78 -6.45
N GLY A 234 -10.27 15.19 -6.03
CA GLY A 234 -8.93 15.57 -6.45
C GLY A 234 -8.32 16.73 -5.65
N THR A 235 -9.02 17.23 -4.63
CA THR A 235 -8.47 18.26 -3.75
C THR A 235 -7.34 17.67 -2.91
N MET A 236 -6.18 18.32 -2.92
CA MET A 236 -5.06 17.90 -2.10
C MET A 236 -5.34 18.18 -0.62
N SER A 237 -5.09 17.19 0.22
CA SER A 237 -5.15 17.38 1.66
C SER A 237 -4.23 18.51 2.11
N ASN A 238 -4.79 19.45 2.87
CA ASN A 238 -4.01 20.52 3.53
C ASN A 238 -3.16 20.01 4.69
N THR A 239 -3.13 18.73 4.92
CA THR A 239 -2.30 18.16 5.96
C THR A 239 -0.84 18.33 5.58
N ARG A 240 -0.16 19.03 6.45
CA ARG A 240 1.27 19.23 6.49
C ARG A 240 2.01 17.92 6.22
N ASN A 241 3.20 18.00 5.69
CA ASN A 241 4.09 16.88 5.45
C ASN A 241 3.94 15.80 6.52
N ILE A 242 3.73 14.57 6.07
CA ILE A 242 3.70 13.42 6.98
C ILE A 242 5.09 13.31 7.58
N LYS A 243 5.21 13.58 8.89
CA LYS A 243 6.50 13.65 9.58
C LYS A 243 6.81 12.40 10.39
N GLY A 244 5.78 11.59 10.65
CA GLY A 244 5.86 10.46 11.57
C GLY A 244 5.74 10.86 13.04
N HIS A 245 5.61 9.86 13.90
CA HIS A 245 5.30 10.03 15.31
C HIS A 245 6.40 10.82 16.07
N TYR A 246 7.65 10.50 15.80
CA TYR A 246 8.80 11.13 16.44
C TYR A 246 8.85 12.64 16.19
N GLU A 247 8.76 13.07 14.94
CA GLU A 247 8.81 14.50 14.59
C GLU A 247 7.57 15.26 15.08
N ASN A 248 6.41 14.60 15.08
CA ASN A 248 5.19 15.19 15.66
C ASN A 248 5.31 15.41 17.18
N LEU A 249 5.85 14.46 17.91
CA LEU A 249 6.09 14.61 19.34
C LEU A 249 7.11 15.73 19.61
N LYS A 250 8.19 15.76 18.85
CA LYS A 250 9.22 16.81 18.98
C LYS A 250 8.67 18.21 18.74
N LEU A 251 7.72 18.37 17.82
CA LEU A 251 7.13 19.66 17.46
C LEU A 251 6.01 20.10 18.41
N ASN A 252 5.29 19.16 19.00
CA ASN A 252 4.06 19.44 19.75
C ASN A 252 4.19 19.15 21.26
N CYS A 253 5.24 18.47 21.71
CA CYS A 253 5.49 18.26 23.13
C CYS A 253 6.43 19.33 23.66
N ILE A 254 5.89 20.16 24.53
CA ILE A 254 6.65 21.20 25.29
C ILE A 254 7.51 20.54 26.38
N ASP A 255 7.20 19.28 26.73
CA ASP A 255 7.89 18.58 27.81
C ASP A 255 9.08 17.77 27.29
N SER A 256 10.29 18.25 27.60
CA SER A 256 11.57 17.61 27.27
C SER A 256 11.77 16.21 27.92
N GLY A 257 10.99 15.87 28.95
CA GLY A 257 11.06 14.58 29.65
C GLY A 257 10.70 13.39 28.76
N LEU A 258 9.69 13.54 27.91
CA LEU A 258 9.26 12.48 26.98
C LEU A 258 10.31 12.22 25.89
N LEU A 259 11.04 13.25 25.46
CA LEU A 259 12.11 13.12 24.45
C LEU A 259 13.35 12.42 25.00
N ASN A 260 13.61 12.55 26.30
CA ASN A 260 14.73 11.88 26.95
C ASN A 260 14.48 10.40 27.18
N TYR A 261 13.23 9.99 27.44
CA TYR A 261 12.85 8.58 27.58
C TYR A 261 13.06 7.79 26.28
N GLN A 262 12.78 8.40 25.12
CA GLN A 262 12.96 7.76 23.81
C GLN A 262 14.42 7.70 23.33
N LYS A 263 15.33 8.47 23.91
CA LYS A 263 16.78 8.37 23.61
C LYS A 263 17.47 7.21 24.34
N GLN A 264 16.78 6.61 25.30
CA GLN A 264 17.33 5.49 26.11
C GLN A 264 16.84 4.10 25.63
N GLN A 265 15.97 4.04 24.62
CA GLN A 265 15.54 2.82 23.91
C GLN A 265 16.13 2.80 22.48
#